data_f46cbd9c1d5f842f25a44784db16552b
#
_entry.id   f46cbd9c1d5f842f25a44784db16552b
#
_cell.length_a   1.000
_cell.length_b   1.000
_cell.length_c   1.000
_cell.angle_alpha   90.00
_cell.angle_beta   90.00
_cell.angle_gamma   90.00
#
_symmetry.space_group_name_H-M   'P 1'
#
loop_
_entity.id
_entity.type
_entity.pdbx_description
1 polymer ?
#
loop_
_entity_poly.entity_id
_entity_poly.type
_entity_poly.pdbx_seq_one_letter_code
_entity_poly.pdbx_strand_id
1 'polypeptide(L)'
;MRYLVQNIKLPPDQRGEVLQPLVKGLGLQAKDLSDWRIVREAVDARRGQFFFVYHIEFELQLGVRLPKNTKFEVLQATTPEYHIPTPGDQLLLHPPVVVGAGPAGYFAALLLAEQGYRPLLIERGAPIEERIKDVEVFWKEGKLLSGSNVQFGEGGAGTFSDGKLTTQIRDPRVF
;
A
#
# COMPACT_ATOMS: atom_id res chain seq x y z
N MET A 1 6.13 8.95 21.53
CA MET A 1 5.04 7.93 21.48
C MET A 1 4.05 8.38 20.41
N ARG A 2 3.75 7.51 19.46
CA ARG A 2 2.87 7.81 18.32
C ARG A 2 1.45 7.34 18.60
N TYR A 3 0.48 8.17 18.28
CA TYR A 3 -0.94 7.93 18.47
C TYR A 3 -1.66 7.85 17.12
N LEU A 4 -2.80 7.19 17.08
CA LEU A 4 -3.65 7.05 15.91
C LEU A 4 -5.07 7.49 16.24
N VAL A 5 -5.62 8.38 15.41
CA VAL A 5 -7.05 8.70 15.35
C VAL A 5 -7.61 8.20 14.04
N GLN A 6 -8.74 7.52 14.12
CA GLN A 6 -9.42 6.97 12.95
C GLN A 6 -10.73 7.68 12.67
N ASN A 7 -11.19 7.57 11.41
CA ASN A 7 -12.53 7.99 10.97
C ASN A 7 -12.83 9.50 11.14
N ILE A 8 -11.83 10.36 10.95
CA ILE A 8 -12.10 11.80 10.82
C ILE A 8 -12.76 12.03 9.47
N LYS A 9 -14.01 12.50 9.47
CA LYS A 9 -14.79 12.77 8.26
C LYS A 9 -14.76 14.24 7.93
N LEU A 10 -14.41 14.54 6.68
CA LEU A 10 -14.42 15.90 6.13
C LEU A 10 -15.28 15.96 4.86
N PRO A 11 -16.02 17.04 4.64
CA PRO A 11 -16.73 17.25 3.38
C PRO A 11 -15.74 17.49 2.22
N PRO A 12 -16.17 17.37 0.95
CA PRO A 12 -15.31 17.45 -0.22
C PRO A 12 -14.50 18.75 -0.35
N ASP A 13 -15.10 19.86 0.03
CA ASP A 13 -14.50 21.19 0.01
C ASP A 13 -13.37 21.38 1.04
N GLN A 14 -13.25 20.47 2.02
CA GLN A 14 -12.21 20.47 3.06
C GLN A 14 -11.25 19.30 2.90
N ARG A 15 -11.14 18.72 1.69
CA ARG A 15 -10.21 17.60 1.45
C ARG A 15 -8.79 17.96 1.85
N GLY A 16 -8.17 17.12 2.68
CA GLY A 16 -6.79 17.30 3.17
C GLY A 16 -6.63 18.27 4.34
N GLU A 17 -7.65 19.07 4.70
CA GLU A 17 -7.58 20.04 5.80
C GLU A 17 -7.77 19.37 7.17
N VAL A 18 -7.01 18.31 7.44
CA VAL A 18 -7.22 17.42 8.59
C VAL A 18 -6.70 17.97 9.91
N LEU A 19 -5.72 18.89 9.89
CA LEU A 19 -5.02 19.34 11.11
C LEU A 19 -5.96 20.05 12.09
N GLN A 20 -6.75 21.00 11.61
CA GLN A 20 -7.65 21.76 12.47
C GLN A 20 -8.76 20.90 13.10
N PRO A 21 -9.47 20.04 12.33
CA PRO A 21 -10.41 19.07 12.90
C PRO A 21 -9.76 18.10 13.90
N LEU A 22 -8.53 17.65 13.63
CA LEU A 22 -7.77 16.77 14.54
C LEU A 22 -7.53 17.45 15.88
N VAL A 23 -6.84 18.61 15.90
CA VAL A 23 -6.46 19.27 17.15
C VAL A 23 -7.69 19.74 17.92
N LYS A 24 -8.72 20.26 17.26
CA LYS A 24 -9.98 20.62 17.89
C LYS A 24 -10.67 19.43 18.55
N GLY A 25 -10.68 18.29 17.87
CA GLY A 25 -11.30 17.07 18.40
C GLY A 25 -10.51 16.44 19.54
N LEU A 26 -9.20 16.68 19.59
CA LEU A 26 -8.33 16.25 20.69
C LEU A 26 -8.33 17.24 21.87
N GLY A 27 -8.84 18.46 21.71
CA GLY A 27 -8.72 19.52 22.71
C GLY A 27 -7.30 20.07 22.82
N LEU A 28 -6.56 20.07 21.71
CA LEU A 28 -5.17 20.50 21.58
C LEU A 28 -5.04 21.68 20.60
N GLN A 29 -3.85 22.24 20.51
CA GLN A 29 -3.45 23.23 19.50
C GLN A 29 -2.44 22.60 18.53
N ALA A 30 -2.29 23.14 17.32
CA ALA A 30 -1.34 22.62 16.34
C ALA A 30 0.11 22.57 16.86
N LYS A 31 0.51 23.55 17.67
CA LYS A 31 1.85 23.60 18.31
C LYS A 31 2.09 22.48 19.33
N ASP A 32 1.04 21.83 19.81
CA ASP A 32 1.14 20.74 20.79
C ASP A 32 1.54 19.41 20.13
N LEU A 33 1.49 19.36 18.78
CA LEU A 33 1.95 18.22 18.01
C LEU A 33 3.40 18.44 17.57
N SER A 34 4.25 17.43 17.75
CA SER A 34 5.63 17.43 17.23
C SER A 34 5.70 16.92 15.79
N ASP A 35 4.80 16.00 15.46
CA ASP A 35 4.68 15.41 14.12
C ASP A 35 3.25 14.91 13.89
N TRP A 36 2.82 14.87 12.65
CA TRP A 36 1.56 14.23 12.24
C TRP A 36 1.58 13.85 10.77
N ARG A 37 0.84 12.80 10.41
CA ARG A 37 0.70 12.36 9.01
C ARG A 37 -0.66 11.71 8.77
N ILE A 38 -1.15 11.82 7.54
CA ILE A 38 -2.27 11.03 7.06
C ILE A 38 -1.74 9.63 6.71
N VAL A 39 -2.26 8.59 7.37
CA VAL A 39 -1.90 7.20 7.09
C VAL A 39 -2.93 6.51 6.21
N ARG A 40 -4.15 7.06 6.15
CA ARG A 40 -5.20 6.57 5.26
C ARG A 40 -6.13 7.69 4.86
N GLU A 41 -6.47 7.74 3.57
CA GLU A 41 -7.59 8.50 3.02
C GLU A 41 -8.54 7.53 2.33
N ALA A 42 -9.83 7.64 2.60
CA ALA A 42 -10.86 6.84 1.97
C ALA A 42 -12.08 7.71 1.67
N VAL A 43 -12.98 7.21 0.82
CA VAL A 43 -14.23 7.89 0.47
C VAL A 43 -15.41 7.16 1.11
N ASP A 44 -16.27 7.90 1.79
CA ASP A 44 -17.57 7.44 2.25
C ASP A 44 -18.68 8.15 1.46
N ALA A 45 -19.29 7.42 0.50
CA ALA A 45 -20.33 7.93 -0.37
C ALA A 45 -21.71 7.33 -0.06
N ARG A 46 -21.90 6.84 1.16
CA ARG A 46 -23.15 6.19 1.57
C ARG A 46 -24.26 7.19 1.84
N ARG A 47 -25.51 6.78 1.59
CA ARG A 47 -26.73 7.55 1.87
C ARG A 47 -26.79 8.90 1.17
N GLY A 48 -26.25 9.00 -0.05
CA GLY A 48 -26.28 10.24 -0.83
C GLY A 48 -25.40 11.37 -0.32
N GLN A 49 -24.58 11.13 0.69
CA GLN A 49 -23.58 12.06 1.19
C GLN A 49 -22.19 11.59 0.82
N PHE A 50 -21.29 12.55 0.57
CA PHE A 50 -19.92 12.29 0.19
C PHE A 50 -18.98 12.90 1.22
N PHE A 51 -18.10 12.07 1.81
CA PHE A 51 -17.09 12.51 2.75
C PHE A 51 -15.73 11.86 2.43
N PHE A 52 -14.66 12.59 2.66
CA PHE A 52 -13.35 12.02 2.84
C PHE A 52 -13.18 11.55 4.29
N VAL A 53 -12.65 10.35 4.46
CA VAL A 53 -12.45 9.71 5.78
C VAL A 53 -10.96 9.49 5.97
N TYR A 54 -10.42 10.07 7.04
CA TYR A 54 -8.99 10.05 7.32
C TYR A 54 -8.66 9.23 8.56
N HIS A 55 -7.53 8.54 8.49
CA HIS A 55 -6.83 8.04 9.67
C HIS A 55 -5.52 8.83 9.78
N ILE A 56 -5.24 9.34 10.98
CA ILE A 56 -4.12 10.24 11.22
C ILE A 56 -3.29 9.73 12.38
N GLU A 57 -1.99 9.56 12.12
CA GLU A 57 -1.02 9.37 13.16
C GLU A 57 -0.44 10.72 13.59
N PHE A 58 -0.13 10.85 14.89
CA PHE A 58 0.48 12.05 15.42
C PHE A 58 1.34 11.76 16.65
N GLU A 59 2.25 12.66 16.94
CA GLU A 59 3.06 12.69 18.16
C GLU A 59 2.86 14.00 18.90
N LEU A 60 2.96 13.94 20.21
CA LEU A 60 2.86 15.14 21.06
C LEU A 60 4.24 15.74 21.32
N GLN A 61 4.28 17.05 21.46
CA GLN A 61 5.47 17.76 21.98
C GLN A 61 5.81 17.27 23.39
N LEU A 62 7.09 17.37 23.72
CA LEU A 62 7.59 16.97 25.04
C LEU A 62 6.86 17.75 26.14
N GLY A 63 6.32 17.02 27.12
CA GLY A 63 5.56 17.61 28.23
C GLY A 63 4.08 17.83 27.97
N VAL A 64 3.61 17.72 26.74
CA VAL A 64 2.17 17.75 26.42
C VAL A 64 1.54 16.40 26.73
N ARG A 65 0.34 16.43 27.31
CA ARG A 65 -0.45 15.23 27.62
C ARG A 65 -1.77 15.27 26.89
N LEU A 66 -2.22 14.12 26.44
CA LEU A 66 -3.56 13.96 25.88
C LEU A 66 -4.62 14.27 26.95
N PRO A 67 -5.61 15.13 26.63
CA PRO A 67 -6.77 15.32 27.47
C PRO A 67 -7.53 14.00 27.69
N LYS A 68 -8.12 13.83 28.88
CA LYS A 68 -8.92 12.62 29.17
C LYS A 68 -10.19 12.50 28.34
N ASN A 69 -10.78 13.64 27.96
CA ASN A 69 -12.01 13.70 27.18
C ASN A 69 -11.71 14.25 25.78
N THR A 70 -11.51 13.36 24.82
CA THR A 70 -11.33 13.69 23.41
C THR A 70 -12.59 13.34 22.63
N LYS A 71 -12.87 14.08 21.55
CA LYS A 71 -13.98 13.75 20.63
C LYS A 71 -13.73 12.45 19.88
N PHE A 72 -12.45 12.10 19.68
CA PHE A 72 -12.03 10.91 18.94
C PHE A 72 -11.52 9.85 19.91
N GLU A 73 -11.71 8.60 19.55
CA GLU A 73 -10.97 7.51 20.17
C GLU A 73 -9.50 7.60 19.74
N VAL A 74 -8.60 7.65 20.71
CA VAL A 74 -7.16 7.74 20.47
C VAL A 74 -6.53 6.41 20.82
N LEU A 75 -5.99 5.77 19.80
CA LEU A 75 -5.28 4.49 19.91
C LEU A 75 -3.77 4.73 19.96
N GLN A 76 -3.03 3.83 20.54
CA GLN A 76 -1.59 3.79 20.34
C GLN A 76 -1.31 3.32 18.91
N ALA A 77 -0.54 4.09 18.14
CA ALA A 77 -0.14 3.66 16.81
C ALA A 77 0.84 2.49 16.93
N THR A 78 0.42 1.35 16.45
CA THR A 78 1.24 0.15 16.31
C THR A 78 1.41 -0.10 14.81
N THR A 79 2.21 0.72 14.14
CA THR A 79 2.61 0.40 12.76
C THR A 79 3.63 -0.71 12.86
N PRO A 80 3.33 -1.92 12.40
CA PRO A 80 4.34 -2.96 12.35
C PRO A 80 5.43 -2.51 11.38
N GLU A 81 6.58 -2.18 11.92
CA GLU A 81 7.75 -1.85 11.12
C GLU A 81 8.28 -3.14 10.50
N TYR A 82 8.19 -3.23 9.17
CA TYR A 82 8.74 -4.37 8.48
C TYR A 82 10.25 -4.16 8.31
N HIS A 83 11.03 -4.93 9.05
CA HIS A 83 12.47 -4.96 8.89
C HIS A 83 12.82 -6.04 7.86
N ILE A 84 13.46 -5.62 6.78
CA ILE A 84 14.05 -6.55 5.82
C ILE A 84 15.21 -7.26 6.56
N PRO A 85 15.23 -8.61 6.62
CA PRO A 85 16.32 -9.34 7.25
C PRO A 85 17.66 -8.96 6.63
N THR A 86 18.67 -8.77 7.45
CA THR A 86 20.03 -8.54 6.96
C THR A 86 20.51 -9.77 6.18
N PRO A 87 21.14 -9.59 5.00
CA PRO A 87 21.71 -10.69 4.25
C PRO A 87 22.69 -11.50 5.09
N GLY A 88 22.75 -12.81 4.87
CA GLY A 88 23.75 -13.68 5.51
C GLY A 88 25.15 -13.43 4.93
N ASP A 89 26.18 -13.87 5.66
CA ASP A 89 27.59 -13.68 5.31
C ASP A 89 28.09 -14.70 4.26
N GLN A 90 27.29 -15.70 3.91
CA GLN A 90 27.68 -16.72 2.95
C GLN A 90 27.56 -16.20 1.52
N LEU A 91 28.66 -16.25 0.78
CA LEU A 91 28.66 -15.98 -0.66
C LEU A 91 27.89 -17.09 -1.39
N LEU A 92 26.89 -16.68 -2.17
CA LEU A 92 26.20 -17.60 -3.05
C LEU A 92 27.08 -17.93 -4.26
N LEU A 93 27.27 -19.22 -4.54
CA LEU A 93 28.01 -19.69 -5.72
C LEU A 93 27.29 -19.34 -7.03
N HIS A 94 25.97 -19.24 -6.98
CA HIS A 94 25.11 -18.93 -8.14
C HIS A 94 24.10 -17.84 -7.76
N PRO A 95 23.66 -17.04 -8.72
CA PRO A 95 22.62 -16.05 -8.48
C PRO A 95 21.30 -16.74 -8.08
N PRO A 96 20.53 -16.17 -7.14
CA PRO A 96 19.20 -16.67 -6.83
C PRO A 96 18.30 -16.59 -8.06
N VAL A 97 17.47 -17.61 -8.25
CA VAL A 97 16.53 -17.69 -9.35
C VAL A 97 15.12 -17.38 -8.83
N VAL A 98 14.47 -16.42 -9.46
CA VAL A 98 13.06 -16.07 -9.23
C VAL A 98 12.26 -16.55 -10.43
N VAL A 99 11.28 -17.41 -10.21
CA VAL A 99 10.45 -17.98 -11.29
C VAL A 99 9.09 -17.32 -11.30
N GLY A 100 8.79 -16.63 -12.38
CA GLY A 100 7.57 -15.87 -12.62
C GLY A 100 7.75 -14.37 -12.44
N ALA A 101 7.44 -13.58 -13.48
CA ALA A 101 7.46 -12.11 -13.47
C ALA A 101 6.07 -11.51 -13.19
N GLY A 102 5.33 -12.10 -12.27
CA GLY A 102 4.15 -11.47 -11.68
C GLY A 102 4.55 -10.52 -10.53
N PRO A 103 3.59 -9.87 -9.86
CA PRO A 103 3.89 -8.90 -8.79
C PRO A 103 4.81 -9.46 -7.71
N ALA A 104 4.56 -10.67 -7.23
CA ALA A 104 5.40 -11.29 -6.20
C ALA A 104 6.84 -11.54 -6.67
N GLY A 105 7.02 -12.00 -7.92
CA GLY A 105 8.34 -12.25 -8.50
C GLY A 105 9.14 -10.96 -8.71
N TYR A 106 8.50 -9.91 -9.21
CA TYR A 106 9.14 -8.60 -9.36
C TYR A 106 9.61 -8.03 -8.03
N PHE A 107 8.75 -8.04 -7.00
CA PHE A 107 9.15 -7.53 -5.68
C PHE A 107 10.21 -8.41 -5.02
N ALA A 108 10.15 -9.74 -5.19
CA ALA A 108 11.20 -10.63 -4.70
C ALA A 108 12.55 -10.35 -5.40
N ALA A 109 12.54 -10.19 -6.71
CA ALA A 109 13.76 -9.87 -7.46
C ALA A 109 14.30 -8.49 -7.10
N LEU A 110 13.44 -7.48 -6.96
CA LEU A 110 13.82 -6.13 -6.54
C LEU A 110 14.48 -6.17 -5.15
N LEU A 111 13.83 -6.82 -4.19
CA LEU A 111 14.34 -6.92 -2.82
C LEU A 111 15.71 -7.62 -2.77
N LEU A 112 15.86 -8.72 -3.52
CA LEU A 112 17.15 -9.41 -3.63
C LEU A 112 18.22 -8.52 -4.25
N ALA A 113 17.88 -7.75 -5.27
CA ALA A 113 18.80 -6.82 -5.92
C ALA A 113 19.22 -5.68 -4.98
N GLU A 114 18.30 -5.10 -4.22
CA GLU A 114 18.57 -4.07 -3.21
C GLU A 114 19.48 -4.58 -2.09
N GLN A 115 19.42 -5.89 -1.78
CA GLN A 115 20.30 -6.55 -0.82
C GLN A 115 21.65 -6.97 -1.43
N GLY A 116 21.96 -6.58 -2.66
CA GLY A 116 23.24 -6.84 -3.32
C GLY A 116 23.36 -8.17 -4.05
N TYR A 117 22.30 -8.96 -4.10
CA TYR A 117 22.24 -10.17 -4.92
C TYR A 117 22.02 -9.80 -6.40
N ARG A 118 22.35 -10.74 -7.30
CA ARG A 118 22.07 -10.59 -8.74
C ARG A 118 21.02 -11.63 -9.14
N PRO A 119 19.73 -11.43 -8.82
CA PRO A 119 18.72 -12.44 -9.11
C PRO A 119 18.54 -12.61 -10.61
N LEU A 120 18.33 -13.87 -11.03
CA LEU A 120 17.85 -14.21 -12.36
C LEU A 120 16.32 -14.35 -12.30
N LEU A 121 15.60 -13.43 -12.93
CA LEU A 121 14.15 -13.50 -13.05
C LEU A 121 13.77 -14.22 -14.35
N ILE A 122 12.99 -15.30 -14.24
CA ILE A 122 12.54 -16.11 -15.36
C ILE A 122 11.03 -16.02 -15.48
N GLU A 123 10.53 -15.69 -16.67
CA GLU A 123 9.11 -15.68 -16.99
C GLU A 123 8.83 -16.65 -18.15
N ARG A 124 7.75 -17.41 -18.05
CA ARG A 124 7.35 -18.37 -19.06
C ARG A 124 6.63 -17.72 -20.23
N GLY A 125 5.83 -16.70 -19.94
CA GLY A 125 5.00 -16.02 -20.91
C GLY A 125 5.75 -14.93 -21.68
N ALA A 126 5.07 -14.33 -22.61
CA ALA A 126 5.63 -13.29 -23.46
C ALA A 126 5.92 -11.97 -22.70
N PRO A 127 6.88 -11.17 -23.20
CA PRO A 127 7.06 -9.80 -22.72
C PRO A 127 5.82 -8.95 -23.02
N ILE A 128 5.69 -7.82 -22.33
CA ILE A 128 4.44 -7.04 -22.31
C ILE A 128 3.97 -6.61 -23.69
N GLU A 129 4.88 -6.24 -24.58
CA GLU A 129 4.56 -5.78 -25.95
C GLU A 129 3.95 -6.87 -26.84
N GLU A 130 4.38 -8.12 -26.64
CA GLU A 130 3.82 -9.27 -27.33
C GLU A 130 2.53 -9.72 -26.66
N ARG A 131 2.51 -9.74 -25.33
CA ARG A 131 1.37 -10.13 -24.52
C ARG A 131 0.14 -9.26 -24.78
N ILE A 132 0.30 -7.94 -25.02
CA ILE A 132 -0.79 -7.04 -25.42
C ILE A 132 -1.47 -7.57 -26.69
N LYS A 133 -0.68 -7.97 -27.70
CA LYS A 133 -1.21 -8.51 -28.97
C LYS A 133 -1.94 -9.83 -28.75
N ASP A 134 -1.38 -10.72 -27.93
CA ASP A 134 -1.98 -12.02 -27.64
C ASP A 134 -3.34 -11.86 -26.94
N VAL A 135 -3.44 -10.91 -26.00
CA VAL A 135 -4.68 -10.60 -25.30
C VAL A 135 -5.71 -9.94 -26.23
N GLU A 136 -5.28 -9.07 -27.14
CA GLU A 136 -6.18 -8.49 -28.15
C GLU A 136 -6.74 -9.55 -29.08
N VAL A 137 -5.93 -10.50 -29.55
CA VAL A 137 -6.37 -11.60 -30.38
C VAL A 137 -7.37 -12.48 -29.63
N PHE A 138 -7.12 -12.77 -28.36
CA PHE A 138 -8.06 -13.50 -27.53
C PHE A 138 -9.42 -12.80 -27.42
N TRP A 139 -9.43 -11.50 -27.17
CA TRP A 139 -10.70 -10.74 -27.03
C TRP A 139 -11.46 -10.57 -28.36
N LYS A 140 -10.74 -10.45 -29.48
CA LYS A 140 -11.35 -10.27 -30.80
C LYS A 140 -11.77 -11.60 -31.48
N GLU A 141 -10.99 -12.64 -31.31
CA GLU A 141 -11.10 -13.88 -32.05
C GLU A 141 -11.39 -15.11 -31.17
N GLY A 142 -11.35 -14.96 -29.84
CA GLY A 142 -11.52 -16.09 -28.92
C GLY A 142 -10.33 -17.06 -28.90
N LYS A 143 -9.19 -16.71 -29.51
CA LYS A 143 -8.02 -17.58 -29.62
C LYS A 143 -7.12 -17.47 -28.40
N LEU A 144 -7.17 -18.48 -27.53
CA LEU A 144 -6.39 -18.53 -26.29
C LEU A 144 -4.99 -19.13 -26.55
N LEU A 145 -3.95 -18.41 -26.13
CA LEU A 145 -2.59 -18.92 -26.03
C LEU A 145 -2.32 -19.35 -24.57
N SER A 146 -1.94 -20.62 -24.37
CA SER A 146 -1.79 -21.19 -23.02
C SER A 146 -0.63 -20.58 -22.21
N GLY A 147 0.41 -20.09 -22.86
CA GLY A 147 1.60 -19.52 -22.25
C GLY A 147 1.57 -17.99 -22.11
N SER A 148 0.74 -17.30 -22.90
CA SER A 148 0.66 -15.82 -22.92
C SER A 148 -0.79 -15.39 -23.07
N ASN A 149 -1.39 -14.83 -22.05
CA ASN A 149 -2.79 -14.44 -22.03
C ASN A 149 -3.07 -13.45 -20.89
N VAL A 150 -4.35 -13.24 -20.54
CA VAL A 150 -4.76 -12.32 -19.47
C VAL A 150 -4.16 -12.71 -18.10
N GLN A 151 -3.89 -13.99 -17.86
CA GLN A 151 -3.35 -14.47 -16.56
C GLN A 151 -1.83 -14.65 -16.56
N PHE A 152 -1.26 -15.09 -17.69
CA PHE A 152 0.14 -15.50 -17.79
C PHE A 152 0.94 -14.59 -18.72
N GLY A 153 2.17 -14.32 -18.32
CA GLY A 153 3.14 -13.46 -18.99
C GLY A 153 3.63 -12.34 -18.06
N GLU A 154 4.50 -11.51 -18.60
CA GLU A 154 5.13 -10.41 -17.87
C GLU A 154 4.10 -9.50 -17.17
N GLY A 155 4.31 -9.21 -15.88
CA GLY A 155 3.40 -8.43 -15.03
C GLY A 155 2.27 -9.24 -14.38
N GLY A 156 2.04 -10.50 -14.81
CA GLY A 156 0.99 -11.38 -14.29
C GLY A 156 -0.43 -10.92 -14.62
N ALA A 157 -1.43 -11.39 -13.88
CA ALA A 157 -2.83 -11.10 -14.13
C ALA A 157 -3.23 -9.63 -13.89
N GLY A 158 -2.46 -8.91 -13.06
CA GLY A 158 -2.72 -7.51 -12.75
C GLY A 158 -2.49 -6.54 -13.90
N THR A 159 -1.69 -6.90 -14.91
CA THR A 159 -1.31 -6.05 -16.04
C THR A 159 -2.52 -5.53 -16.84
N PHE A 160 -3.54 -6.35 -17.01
CA PHE A 160 -4.76 -6.02 -17.77
C PHE A 160 -5.96 -5.71 -16.87
N SER A 161 -5.73 -5.43 -15.58
CA SER A 161 -6.78 -4.99 -14.66
C SER A 161 -7.06 -3.49 -14.83
N ASP A 162 -8.18 -3.04 -14.31
CA ASP A 162 -8.53 -1.60 -14.23
C ASP A 162 -7.88 -0.89 -13.03
N GLY A 163 -6.89 -1.51 -12.40
CA GLY A 163 -6.19 -0.99 -11.22
C GLY A 163 -6.93 -1.18 -9.90
N LYS A 164 -8.09 -1.83 -9.92
CA LYS A 164 -8.79 -2.18 -8.69
C LYS A 164 -8.19 -3.45 -8.09
N LEU A 165 -7.58 -3.30 -6.92
CA LEU A 165 -7.14 -4.43 -6.11
C LEU A 165 -8.10 -4.57 -4.93
N THR A 166 -8.74 -5.74 -4.84
CA THR A 166 -9.53 -6.11 -3.67
C THR A 166 -8.85 -7.28 -3.00
N THR A 167 -8.42 -7.08 -1.76
CA THR A 167 -7.87 -8.15 -0.94
C THR A 167 -8.75 -8.37 0.29
N GLN A 168 -8.89 -9.63 0.69
CA GLN A 168 -9.53 -10.01 1.97
C GLN A 168 -8.48 -10.21 3.07
N ILE A 169 -7.21 -9.99 2.79
CA ILE A 169 -6.12 -10.12 3.76
C ILE A 169 -6.26 -9.01 4.80
N ARG A 170 -6.30 -9.41 6.08
CA ARG A 170 -6.34 -8.49 7.23
C ARG A 170 -4.94 -8.30 7.84
N ASP A 171 -3.93 -8.30 7.03
CA ASP A 171 -2.56 -8.05 7.49
C ASP A 171 -2.35 -6.53 7.62
N PRO A 172 -1.95 -6.03 8.80
CA PRO A 172 -1.76 -4.58 9.01
C PRO A 172 -0.65 -3.97 8.14
N ARG A 173 0.19 -4.80 7.50
CA ARG A 173 1.23 -4.36 6.55
C ARG A 173 0.66 -4.02 5.16
N VAL A 174 -0.58 -4.36 4.88
CA VAL A 174 -1.22 -4.17 3.56
C VAL A 174 -1.96 -2.82 3.48
N PHE A 175 -2.06 -2.08 4.58
CA PHE A 175 -2.83 -0.82 4.68
C PHE A 175 -1.96 0.34 5.13
#